data_abd5aa7ba69edc3c603f0dfb505be367
#
_entry.id   abd5aa7ba69edc3c603f0dfb505be367
#
_cell.length_a   1.000
_cell.length_b   1.000
_cell.length_c   1.000
_cell.angle_alpha   90.00
_cell.angle_beta   90.00
_cell.angle_gamma   90.00
#
_symmetry.space_group_name_H-M   'P 1'
#
loop_
_entity.id
_entity.type
_entity.pdbx_description
1 polymer ?
#
loop_
_entity_poly.entity_id
_entity_poly.type
_entity_poly.pdbx_seq_one_letter_code
_entity_poly.pdbx_strand_id
1 'polypeptide(L)'
;MNNINLRAEVAVQITKEDLDVILFEALNAGGIAGWADRVMAVGNILGKRVCEQVSNGGEIAIRGTDGTWYELDKAKLTAGIKQYIEESCHIRIEDARLVLDDLTTNEADVIVQFALFGETKF
;
A
#
# COMPACT_ATOMS: atom_id res chain seq x y z
N MET A 1 23.43 -15.09 -19.43
CA MET A 1 22.63 -13.96 -19.13
C MET A 1 22.03 -14.07 -17.73
N ASN A 2 21.94 -12.96 -17.07
CA ASN A 2 21.46 -12.95 -15.69
C ASN A 2 19.99 -12.52 -15.63
N ASN A 3 19.09 -13.50 -15.50
CA ASN A 3 17.65 -13.22 -15.46
C ASN A 3 17.20 -12.46 -14.21
N ILE A 4 18.00 -12.51 -13.16
CA ILE A 4 17.66 -11.82 -11.93
C ILE A 4 17.61 -10.31 -12.16
N ASN A 5 18.54 -9.79 -12.94
CA ASN A 5 18.58 -8.36 -13.22
C ASN A 5 17.44 -7.91 -14.12
N LEU A 6 16.92 -8.77 -14.97
CA LEU A 6 15.79 -8.41 -15.82
C LEU A 6 14.58 -7.99 -15.00
N ARG A 7 14.33 -8.70 -13.92
CA ARG A 7 13.20 -8.40 -13.08
C ARG A 7 13.32 -7.03 -12.43
N ALA A 8 14.51 -6.66 -11.99
CA ALA A 8 14.74 -5.36 -11.39
C ALA A 8 14.65 -4.23 -12.41
N GLU A 9 14.83 -4.53 -13.68
CA GLU A 9 14.81 -3.54 -14.74
C GLU A 9 13.44 -3.32 -15.35
N VAL A 10 12.46 -4.18 -15.04
CA VAL A 10 11.11 -4.03 -15.57
C VAL A 10 10.40 -2.90 -14.85
N ALA A 11 10.03 -1.87 -15.60
CA ALA A 11 9.26 -0.77 -15.05
C ALA A 11 7.81 -1.20 -14.89
N VAL A 12 7.29 -1.09 -13.67
CA VAL A 12 5.89 -1.36 -13.37
C VAL A 12 5.19 -0.04 -13.15
N GLN A 13 4.11 0.19 -13.88
CA GLN A 13 3.32 1.40 -13.73
C GLN A 13 2.31 1.22 -12.61
N ILE A 14 2.38 2.08 -11.61
CA ILE A 14 1.46 2.10 -10.50
C ILE A 14 0.57 3.32 -10.68
N THR A 15 -0.72 3.09 -10.85
CA THR A 15 -1.67 4.16 -11.12
C THR A 15 -2.34 4.64 -9.84
N LYS A 16 -3.03 5.77 -9.96
CA LYS A 16 -3.85 6.31 -8.88
C LYS A 16 -4.88 5.27 -8.41
N GLU A 17 -5.52 4.59 -9.36
CA GLU A 17 -6.52 3.57 -9.06
C GLU A 17 -5.90 2.40 -8.30
N ASP A 18 -4.66 2.03 -8.62
CA ASP A 18 -3.97 0.96 -7.90
C ASP A 18 -3.81 1.32 -6.43
N LEU A 19 -3.40 2.56 -6.14
CA LEU A 19 -3.24 3.02 -4.77
C LEU A 19 -4.58 3.03 -4.04
N ASP A 20 -5.65 3.45 -4.72
CA ASP A 20 -6.98 3.47 -4.13
C ASP A 20 -7.47 2.06 -3.79
N VAL A 21 -7.26 1.09 -4.69
CA VAL A 21 -7.66 -0.30 -4.46
C VAL A 21 -6.94 -0.89 -3.26
N ILE A 22 -5.61 -0.70 -3.21
CA ILE A 22 -4.81 -1.24 -2.11
C ILE A 22 -5.24 -0.64 -0.77
N LEU A 23 -5.42 0.68 -0.72
CA LEU A 23 -5.82 1.32 0.53
C LEU A 23 -7.27 1.05 0.89
N PHE A 24 -8.14 0.86 -0.08
CA PHE A 24 -9.50 0.42 0.22
C PHE A 24 -9.49 -0.92 0.95
N GLU A 25 -8.72 -1.89 0.44
CA GLU A 25 -8.62 -3.21 1.08
C GLU A 25 -7.97 -3.12 2.45
N ALA A 26 -6.93 -2.28 2.59
CA ALA A 26 -6.24 -2.13 3.86
C ALA A 26 -7.08 -1.41 4.91
N LEU A 27 -7.80 -0.36 4.52
CA LEU A 27 -8.51 0.52 5.45
C LEU A 27 -10.00 0.20 5.56
N ASN A 28 -10.70 0.25 4.43
CA ASN A 28 -12.17 0.09 4.45
C ASN A 28 -12.60 -1.36 4.61
N ALA A 29 -11.88 -2.28 3.98
CA ALA A 29 -12.21 -3.71 4.07
C ALA A 29 -11.56 -4.39 5.27
N GLY A 30 -10.77 -3.66 6.06
CA GLY A 30 -10.28 -4.15 7.35
C GLY A 30 -8.93 -4.82 7.35
N GLY A 31 -8.12 -4.67 6.32
CA GLY A 31 -6.81 -5.33 6.24
C GLY A 31 -5.91 -5.07 7.45
N ILE A 32 -5.83 -3.80 7.90
CA ILE A 32 -4.98 -3.42 9.03
C ILE A 32 -5.70 -3.46 10.38
N ALA A 33 -6.97 -3.89 10.42
CA ALA A 33 -7.78 -3.82 11.63
C ALA A 33 -7.22 -4.65 12.79
N GLY A 34 -6.36 -5.62 12.50
CA GLY A 34 -5.74 -6.43 13.55
C GLY A 34 -4.74 -5.68 14.41
N TRP A 35 -4.18 -4.57 13.91
CA TRP A 35 -3.16 -3.83 14.66
C TRP A 35 -3.40 -2.31 14.66
N ALA A 36 -4.35 -1.81 13.90
CA ALA A 36 -4.65 -0.39 13.82
C ALA A 36 -6.12 -0.16 14.15
N ASP A 37 -6.39 0.89 14.93
CA ASP A 37 -7.76 1.20 15.36
C ASP A 37 -8.25 2.55 14.86
N ARG A 38 -7.42 3.33 14.19
CA ARG A 38 -7.84 4.64 13.71
C ARG A 38 -7.02 5.07 12.50
N VAL A 39 -7.71 5.68 11.54
CA VAL A 39 -7.08 6.26 10.35
C VAL A 39 -7.73 7.61 10.10
N MET A 40 -6.92 8.62 9.78
CA MET A 40 -7.46 9.95 9.49
C MET A 40 -6.58 10.67 8.47
N ALA A 41 -7.19 11.55 7.70
CA ALA A 41 -6.45 12.41 6.78
C ALA A 41 -5.65 13.44 7.56
N VAL A 42 -4.43 13.71 7.09
CA VAL A 42 -3.60 14.79 7.65
C VAL A 42 -3.78 16.01 6.75
N GLY A 43 -4.13 17.13 7.35
CA GLY A 43 -4.36 18.36 6.61
C GLY A 43 -5.68 18.35 5.85
N ASN A 44 -5.68 18.95 4.66
CA ASN A 44 -6.88 19.06 3.85
C ASN A 44 -7.36 17.71 3.36
N ILE A 45 -8.68 17.52 3.34
CA ILE A 45 -9.26 16.30 2.79
C ILE A 45 -9.27 16.43 1.27
N LEU A 46 -8.63 15.48 0.58
CA LEU A 46 -8.41 15.54 -0.86
C LEU A 46 -9.27 14.59 -1.68
N GLY A 47 -10.07 13.77 -1.05
CA GLY A 47 -10.96 12.84 -1.74
C GLY A 47 -12.24 12.65 -0.96
N LYS A 48 -13.10 11.73 -1.41
CA LYS A 48 -14.36 11.45 -0.74
C LYS A 48 -14.19 10.50 0.43
N ARG A 49 -13.13 9.69 0.40
CA ARG A 49 -12.84 8.68 1.42
C ARG A 49 -11.40 8.81 1.86
N VAL A 50 -11.11 8.38 3.09
CA VAL A 50 -9.75 8.44 3.60
C VAL A 50 -8.78 7.61 2.74
N CYS A 51 -9.25 6.52 2.14
CA CYS A 51 -8.39 5.71 1.28
C CYS A 51 -7.96 6.43 -0.01
N GLU A 52 -8.63 7.53 -0.37
CA GLU A 52 -8.28 8.33 -1.56
C GLU A 52 -7.33 9.47 -1.25
N GLN A 53 -7.04 9.70 0.02
CA GLN A 53 -6.19 10.80 0.44
C GLN A 53 -4.78 10.70 -0.15
N VAL A 54 -4.20 9.52 -0.09
CA VAL A 54 -2.82 9.31 -0.52
C VAL A 54 -2.69 9.40 -2.04
N SER A 55 -3.61 8.81 -2.79
CA SER A 55 -3.56 8.83 -4.25
C SER A 55 -3.72 10.24 -4.82
N ASN A 56 -4.36 11.11 -4.07
CA ASN A 56 -4.51 12.53 -4.44
C ASN A 56 -3.36 13.40 -3.93
N GLY A 57 -2.28 12.79 -3.46
CA GLY A 57 -1.08 13.51 -3.05
C GLY A 57 -1.04 13.92 -1.58
N GLY A 58 -1.99 13.47 -0.79
CA GLY A 58 -2.03 13.79 0.63
C GLY A 58 -1.42 12.71 1.49
N GLU A 59 -1.65 12.84 2.80
CA GLU A 59 -1.06 11.97 3.80
C GLU A 59 -2.16 11.51 4.75
N ILE A 60 -2.03 10.29 5.26
CA ILE A 60 -2.91 9.78 6.31
C ILE A 60 -2.09 9.43 7.54
N ALA A 61 -2.73 9.50 8.70
CA ALA A 61 -2.17 9.04 9.95
C ALA A 61 -2.93 7.78 10.38
N ILE A 62 -2.17 6.76 10.76
CA ILE A 62 -2.71 5.47 11.18
C ILE A 62 -2.28 5.25 12.63
N ARG A 63 -3.25 4.99 13.51
CA ARG A 63 -2.92 4.72 14.91
C ARG A 63 -2.96 3.22 15.17
N GLY A 64 -1.84 2.69 15.68
CA GLY A 64 -1.80 1.32 16.16
C GLY A 64 -2.59 1.17 17.46
N THR A 65 -2.96 -0.06 17.79
CA THR A 65 -3.73 -0.35 19.00
C THR A 65 -2.96 -0.02 20.29
N ASP A 66 -1.65 0.14 20.19
CA ASP A 66 -0.81 0.57 21.31
C ASP A 66 -0.76 2.10 21.46
N GLY A 67 -1.47 2.84 20.61
CA GLY A 67 -1.52 4.29 20.64
C GLY A 67 -0.45 4.99 19.81
N THR A 68 0.44 4.25 19.16
CA THR A 68 1.48 4.84 18.32
C THR A 68 0.89 5.26 16.98
N TRP A 69 1.24 6.48 16.55
CA TRP A 69 0.81 7.01 15.25
C TRP A 69 1.87 6.85 14.18
N TYR A 70 1.45 6.48 12.99
CA TYR A 70 2.30 6.32 11.82
C TYR A 70 1.73 7.14 10.68
N GLU A 71 2.59 7.71 9.84
CA GLU A 71 2.15 8.53 8.71
C GLU A 71 2.48 7.83 7.40
N LEU A 72 1.52 7.84 6.49
CA LEU A 72 1.65 7.19 5.19
C LEU A 72 1.37 8.20 4.09
N ASP A 73 2.28 8.31 3.13
CA ASP A 73 2.11 9.12 1.95
C ASP A 73 2.34 8.28 0.69
N LYS A 74 2.24 8.94 -0.46
CA LYS A 74 2.36 8.26 -1.74
C LYS A 74 3.74 7.62 -1.94
N ALA A 75 4.80 8.32 -1.52
CA ALA A 75 6.15 7.80 -1.67
C ALA A 75 6.35 6.53 -0.86
N LYS A 76 5.90 6.52 0.38
CA LYS A 76 5.98 5.34 1.25
C LYS A 76 5.16 4.19 0.70
N LEU A 77 3.93 4.48 0.25
CA LEU A 77 3.06 3.43 -0.27
C LEU A 77 3.65 2.81 -1.53
N THR A 78 4.17 3.63 -2.42
CA THR A 78 4.83 3.14 -3.65
C THR A 78 6.01 2.25 -3.32
N ALA A 79 6.83 2.65 -2.34
CA ALA A 79 7.96 1.84 -1.89
C ALA A 79 7.51 0.52 -1.28
N GLY A 80 6.40 0.53 -0.54
CA GLY A 80 5.84 -0.69 0.04
C GLY A 80 5.32 -1.66 -1.01
N ILE A 81 4.68 -1.13 -2.04
CA ILE A 81 4.22 -1.93 -3.17
C ILE A 81 5.40 -2.58 -3.88
N LYS A 82 6.44 -1.79 -4.14
CA LYS A 82 7.64 -2.29 -4.80
C LYS A 82 8.28 -3.42 -3.99
N GLN A 83 8.42 -3.23 -2.68
CA GLN A 83 8.97 -4.25 -1.82
C GLN A 83 8.12 -5.52 -1.84
N TYR A 84 6.80 -5.37 -1.80
CA TYR A 84 5.90 -6.52 -1.83
C TYR A 84 6.06 -7.32 -3.12
N ILE A 85 6.15 -6.65 -4.25
CA ILE A 85 6.36 -7.30 -5.54
C ILE A 85 7.68 -8.07 -5.54
N GLU A 86 8.73 -7.46 -5.01
CA GLU A 86 10.08 -8.05 -5.02
C GLU A 86 10.18 -9.27 -4.09
N GLU A 87 9.49 -9.23 -2.97
CA GLU A 87 9.63 -10.28 -1.94
C GLU A 87 8.58 -11.37 -2.01
N SER A 88 7.37 -11.05 -2.39
CA SER A 88 6.25 -11.99 -2.31
C SER A 88 5.85 -12.60 -3.63
N CYS A 89 5.95 -11.83 -4.71
CA CYS A 89 5.53 -12.27 -6.06
C CYS A 89 4.08 -12.71 -6.14
N HIS A 90 3.22 -12.24 -5.23
CA HIS A 90 1.81 -12.66 -5.20
C HIS A 90 0.92 -11.81 -6.09
N ILE A 91 1.34 -10.59 -6.43
CA ILE A 91 0.59 -9.74 -7.34
C ILE A 91 1.00 -10.05 -8.76
N ARG A 92 0.03 -10.34 -9.62
CA ARG A 92 0.31 -10.54 -11.03
C ARG A 92 0.62 -9.19 -11.69
N ILE A 93 1.54 -9.25 -12.65
CA ILE A 93 1.91 -8.10 -13.46
C ILE A 93 1.71 -8.48 -14.92
N GLU A 94 0.89 -7.72 -15.62
CA GLU A 94 0.61 -7.92 -17.04
C GLU A 94 0.80 -6.60 -17.76
N ASP A 95 1.61 -6.61 -18.83
CA ASP A 95 1.90 -5.42 -19.62
C ASP A 95 2.42 -4.26 -18.75
N ALA A 96 3.31 -4.59 -17.81
CA ALA A 96 3.92 -3.64 -16.87
C ALA A 96 2.89 -2.97 -15.94
N ARG A 97 1.70 -3.58 -15.79
CA ARG A 97 0.63 -3.09 -14.92
C ARG A 97 0.29 -4.11 -13.85
N LEU A 98 -0.06 -3.60 -12.67
CA LEU A 98 -0.52 -4.46 -11.60
C LEU A 98 -1.91 -5.01 -11.91
N VAL A 99 -2.12 -6.29 -11.61
CA VAL A 99 -3.44 -6.91 -11.68
C VAL A 99 -3.91 -7.12 -10.25
N LEU A 100 -4.85 -6.31 -9.80
CA LEU A 100 -5.29 -6.27 -8.41
C LEU A 100 -6.69 -6.85 -8.20
N ASP A 101 -7.23 -7.55 -9.20
CA ASP A 101 -8.58 -8.11 -9.13
C ASP A 101 -8.76 -9.07 -7.96
N ASP A 102 -7.70 -9.80 -7.63
CA ASP A 102 -7.73 -10.81 -6.57
C ASP A 102 -7.00 -10.38 -5.31
N LEU A 103 -6.71 -9.08 -5.16
CA LEU A 103 -6.00 -8.59 -3.99
C LEU A 103 -6.83 -8.84 -2.73
N THR A 104 -6.23 -9.50 -1.75
CA THR A 104 -6.89 -9.78 -0.48
C THR A 104 -6.61 -8.68 0.53
N THR A 105 -7.44 -8.60 1.57
CA THR A 105 -7.21 -7.66 2.68
C THR A 105 -5.89 -7.94 3.38
N ASN A 106 -5.51 -9.21 3.46
CA ASN A 106 -4.26 -9.61 4.09
C ASN A 106 -3.05 -9.14 3.30
N GLU A 107 -3.11 -9.23 1.97
CA GLU A 107 -2.05 -8.73 1.11
C GLU A 107 -1.93 -7.20 1.20
N ALA A 108 -3.06 -6.50 1.25
CA ALA A 108 -3.05 -5.05 1.42
C ALA A 108 -2.44 -4.65 2.76
N ASP A 109 -2.72 -5.40 3.82
CA ASP A 109 -2.11 -5.18 5.13
C ASP A 109 -0.59 -5.30 5.04
N VAL A 110 -0.09 -6.36 4.41
CA VAL A 110 1.37 -6.55 4.26
C VAL A 110 1.99 -5.38 3.51
N ILE A 111 1.34 -4.92 2.44
CA ILE A 111 1.84 -3.77 1.66
C ILE A 111 1.94 -2.52 2.55
N VAL A 112 0.93 -2.25 3.35
CA VAL A 112 0.94 -1.08 4.25
C VAL A 112 2.05 -1.23 5.29
N GLN A 113 2.24 -2.43 5.86
CA GLN A 113 3.32 -2.64 6.81
C GLN A 113 4.69 -2.45 6.16
N PHE A 114 4.89 -2.93 4.94
CA PHE A 114 6.13 -2.68 4.21
C PHE A 114 6.33 -1.18 3.98
N ALA A 115 5.26 -0.46 3.66
CA ALA A 115 5.34 0.98 3.44
C ALA A 115 5.74 1.74 4.70
N LEU A 116 5.25 1.32 5.85
CA LEU A 116 5.52 2.00 7.12
C LEU A 116 6.79 1.53 7.80
N PHE A 117 7.10 0.24 7.74
CA PHE A 117 8.15 -0.36 8.57
C PHE A 117 9.25 -1.04 7.78
N GLY A 118 9.08 -1.28 6.48
CA GLY A 118 10.02 -2.05 5.68
C GLY A 118 9.96 -3.55 5.96
N GLU A 119 9.04 -3.99 6.81
CA GLU A 119 8.87 -5.40 7.20
C GLU A 119 7.48 -5.60 7.76
N THR A 120 7.07 -6.84 7.90
CA THR A 120 5.83 -7.16 8.61
C THR A 120 6.12 -7.13 10.10
N LYS A 121 5.54 -6.16 10.79
CA LYS A 121 5.77 -5.95 12.20
C LYS A 121 4.63 -6.52 13.06
N PHE A 122 3.43 -6.60 12.49
CA PHE A 122 2.24 -7.03 13.21
C PHE A 122 1.58 -8.31 12.66
#